data_7d83dbb3516bfbcae28d1cc882578282
#
_entry.id   7d83dbb3516bfbcae28d1cc882578282
#
_cell.length_a   1.000
_cell.length_b   1.000
_cell.length_c   1.000
_cell.angle_alpha   90.00
_cell.angle_beta   90.00
_cell.angle_gamma   90.00
#
_symmetry.space_group_name_H-M   'P 1'
#
loop_
_entity.id
_entity.type
_entity.pdbx_description
1 polymer ?
#
loop_
_entity_poly.entity_id
_entity_poly.type
_entity_poly.pdbx_seq_one_letter_code
_entity_poly.pdbx_strand_id
1 'polypeptide(L)' 'MQRAAYSIPSNFSEGCGRASDKDFNRFVTICLGSAHELEYFILLAKDLKYIDISTYDLLTTEINEIKRKLYSLSKKLIA' A
#
# COMPACT_ATOMS: atom_id res chain seq x y z
N MET A 1 7.10 -6.42 -8.87
CA MET A 1 7.19 -5.47 -7.76
C MET A 1 6.92 -4.02 -8.16
N GLN A 2 7.55 -3.54 -9.23
CA GLN A 2 7.36 -2.15 -9.67
C GLN A 2 5.90 -1.79 -9.90
N ARG A 3 5.13 -2.70 -10.48
CA ARG A 3 3.71 -2.45 -10.73
C ARG A 3 2.92 -2.16 -9.46
N ALA A 4 3.16 -2.94 -8.40
CA ALA A 4 2.47 -2.72 -7.13
C ALA A 4 2.89 -1.39 -6.50
N ALA A 5 4.19 -1.06 -6.54
CA ALA A 5 4.70 0.18 -5.99
C ALA A 5 4.16 1.42 -6.71
N TYR A 6 3.99 1.34 -8.02
CA TYR A 6 3.43 2.45 -8.80
C TYR A 6 1.92 2.57 -8.68
N SER A 7 1.21 1.46 -8.47
CA SER A 7 -0.25 1.50 -8.37
C SER A 7 -0.73 2.27 -7.14
N ILE A 8 0.04 2.28 -6.06
CA ILE A 8 -0.34 3.00 -4.84
C ILE A 8 -0.45 4.51 -5.08
N PRO A 9 0.60 5.21 -5.54
CA PRO A 9 0.50 6.66 -5.77
C PRO A 9 -0.47 7.01 -6.89
N SER A 10 -0.52 6.22 -7.96
CA SER A 10 -1.39 6.48 -9.10
C SER A 10 -2.85 6.40 -8.70
N ASN A 11 -3.25 5.35 -7.98
CA ASN A 11 -4.62 5.18 -7.52
C ASN A 11 -5.02 6.25 -6.52
N PHE A 12 -4.12 6.65 -5.65
CA PHE A 12 -4.36 7.69 -4.67
C PHE A 12 -4.60 9.03 -5.36
N SER A 13 -3.79 9.35 -6.36
CA SER A 13 -3.91 10.59 -7.13
C SER A 13 -5.26 10.65 -7.87
N GLU A 14 -5.69 9.54 -8.46
CA GLU A 14 -7.01 9.46 -9.09
C GLU A 14 -8.13 9.65 -8.07
N GLY A 15 -8.00 9.04 -6.90
CA GLY A 15 -8.98 9.17 -5.82
C GLY A 15 -9.15 10.61 -5.38
N CYS A 16 -8.07 11.38 -5.30
CA CYS A 16 -8.11 12.78 -4.94
C CYS A 16 -8.90 13.63 -5.94
N GLY A 17 -8.98 13.21 -7.19
CA GLY A 17 -9.74 13.90 -8.23
C GLY A 17 -11.23 13.59 -8.22
N ARG A 18 -11.68 12.69 -7.35
CA ARG A 18 -13.08 12.29 -7.24
C ARG A 18 -13.83 13.19 -6.27
N ALA A 19 -15.11 13.39 -6.53
CA ALA A 19 -15.92 14.27 -5.69
C ALA A 19 -16.50 13.59 -4.45
N SER A 20 -16.61 12.27 -4.43
CA SER A 20 -17.32 11.55 -3.37
C SER A 20 -16.36 10.83 -2.43
N ASP A 21 -16.64 10.90 -1.11
CA ASP A 21 -15.88 10.19 -0.10
C ASP A 21 -15.94 8.68 -0.29
N LYS A 22 -17.06 8.18 -0.79
CA LYS A 22 -17.22 6.76 -1.11
C LYS A 22 -16.26 6.32 -2.20
N ASP A 23 -16.14 7.10 -3.26
CA ASP A 23 -15.21 6.81 -4.35
C ASP A 23 -13.76 6.91 -3.87
N PHE A 24 -13.45 7.91 -3.05
CA PHE A 24 -12.13 8.08 -2.50
C PHE A 24 -11.76 6.89 -1.60
N ASN A 25 -12.68 6.46 -0.75
CA ASN A 25 -12.45 5.29 0.11
C ASN A 25 -12.21 4.02 -0.72
N ARG A 26 -12.90 3.89 -1.83
CA ARG A 26 -12.68 2.78 -2.75
C ARG A 26 -11.24 2.76 -3.27
N PHE A 27 -10.70 3.93 -3.64
CA PHE A 27 -9.30 4.03 -4.07
C PHE A 27 -8.34 3.74 -2.94
N VAL A 28 -8.64 4.15 -1.72
CA VAL A 28 -7.82 3.80 -0.54
C VAL A 28 -7.79 2.28 -0.35
N THR A 29 -8.93 1.61 -0.53
CA THR A 29 -9.01 0.15 -0.45
C THR A 29 -8.14 -0.52 -1.50
N ILE A 30 -8.12 0.02 -2.73
CA ILE A 30 -7.25 -0.48 -3.80
C ILE A 30 -5.79 -0.30 -3.43
N CYS A 31 -5.44 0.85 -2.84
CA CYS A 31 -4.08 1.10 -2.38
C CYS A 31 -3.65 0.12 -1.29
N LEU A 32 -4.55 -0.22 -0.37
CA LEU A 32 -4.28 -1.23 0.65
C LEU A 32 -4.00 -2.59 0.02
N GLY A 33 -4.79 -2.98 -0.99
CA GLY A 33 -4.57 -4.20 -1.73
C GLY A 33 -3.19 -4.23 -2.39
N SER A 34 -2.78 -3.10 -2.99
CA SER A 34 -1.46 -2.97 -3.60
C SER A 34 -0.34 -3.08 -2.56
N ALA A 35 -0.54 -2.50 -1.38
CA ALA A 35 0.44 -2.59 -0.30
C ALA A 35 0.60 -4.03 0.20
N HIS A 36 -0.50 -4.78 0.32
CA HIS A 36 -0.46 -6.19 0.69
C HIS A 36 0.27 -7.02 -0.37
N GLU A 37 0.03 -6.75 -1.65
CA GLU A 37 0.70 -7.44 -2.74
C GLU A 37 2.21 -7.18 -2.69
N LEU A 38 2.60 -5.93 -2.47
CA LEU A 38 4.01 -5.57 -2.36
C LEU A 38 4.67 -6.27 -1.17
N GLU A 39 3.99 -6.34 -0.04
CA GLU A 39 4.48 -7.05 1.15
C GLU A 39 4.75 -8.52 0.84
N TYR A 40 3.86 -9.16 0.10
CA TYR A 40 4.02 -10.55 -0.32
C TYR A 40 5.26 -10.72 -1.20
N PHE A 41 5.47 -9.82 -2.17
CA PHE A 41 6.63 -9.89 -3.05
C PHE A 41 7.94 -9.69 -2.29
N ILE A 42 7.94 -8.83 -1.29
CA ILE A 42 9.12 -8.60 -0.45
C ILE A 42 9.44 -9.84 0.38
N LEU A 43 8.43 -10.49 0.92
CA LEU A 43 8.59 -11.75 1.64
C LEU A 43 9.20 -12.82 0.72
N LEU A 44 8.68 -12.94 -0.48
CA LEU A 44 9.18 -13.89 -1.47
C LEU A 44 10.63 -13.59 -1.84
N ALA A 45 10.97 -12.31 -2.04
CA ALA A 45 12.33 -11.90 -2.35
C ALA A 45 13.29 -12.28 -1.22
N LYS A 46 12.87 -12.14 0.03
CA LYS A 46 13.67 -12.57 1.17
C LYS A 46 13.87 -14.09 1.17
N ASP A 47 12.79 -14.85 0.95
CA ASP A 47 12.86 -16.31 0.95
C ASP A 47 13.73 -16.85 -0.17
N LEU A 48 13.75 -16.16 -1.32
CA LEU A 48 14.60 -16.51 -2.46
C LEU A 48 16.01 -15.92 -2.35
N LYS A 49 16.31 -15.22 -1.26
CA LYS A 49 17.62 -14.64 -0.96
C LYS A 49 18.05 -13.54 -1.92
N TYR A 50 17.11 -12.85 -2.55
CA TYR A 50 17.39 -11.67 -3.34
C TYR A 50 17.65 -10.43 -2.47
N ILE A 51 17.10 -10.41 -1.26
CA ILE A 51 17.36 -9.36 -0.28
C ILE A 51 17.69 -10.01 1.06
N ASP A 52 18.43 -9.29 1.89
CA ASP A 52 18.81 -9.77 3.23
C ASP A 52 17.72 -9.44 4.25
N ILE A 53 17.90 -9.96 5.47
CA ILE A 53 16.93 -9.76 6.54
C ILE A 53 16.83 -8.28 6.93
N SER A 54 17.93 -7.56 6.95
CA SER A 54 17.94 -6.13 7.27
C SER A 54 17.08 -5.33 6.29
N THR A 55 17.26 -5.59 5.01
CA THR A 55 16.47 -4.93 3.96
C THR A 55 15.00 -5.31 4.06
N TYR A 56 14.72 -6.59 4.30
CA TYR A 56 13.37 -7.08 4.50
C TYR A 56 12.67 -6.36 5.66
N ASP A 57 13.36 -6.25 6.81
CA ASP A 57 12.79 -5.62 7.99
C ASP A 57 12.51 -4.13 7.74
N LEU A 58 13.43 -3.44 7.08
CA LEU A 58 13.26 -2.02 6.75
C LEU A 58 12.06 -1.81 5.84
N LEU A 59 11.96 -2.59 4.77
CA LEU A 59 10.87 -2.46 3.80
C LEU A 59 9.53 -2.82 4.43
N THR A 60 9.49 -3.85 5.26
CA THR A 60 8.27 -4.27 5.96
C THR A 60 7.79 -3.17 6.91
N THR A 61 8.71 -2.54 7.63
CA THR A 61 8.37 -1.44 8.53
C THR A 61 7.75 -0.28 7.76
N GLU A 62 8.34 0.10 6.62
CA GLU A 62 7.82 1.18 5.79
C GLU A 62 6.44 0.87 5.23
N ILE A 63 6.22 -0.35 4.78
CA ILE A 63 4.91 -0.78 4.26
C ILE A 63 3.86 -0.76 5.36
N ASN A 64 4.21 -1.21 6.56
CA ASN A 64 3.28 -1.21 7.68
C ASN A 64 2.86 0.21 8.08
N GLU A 65 3.77 1.17 8.00
CA GLU A 65 3.44 2.58 8.24
C GLU A 65 2.47 3.11 7.19
N ILE A 66 2.71 2.79 5.92
CA ILE A 66 1.82 3.18 4.82
C ILE A 66 0.43 2.59 5.03
N LYS A 67 0.34 1.30 5.36
CA LYS A 67 -0.93 0.64 5.60
C LYS A 67 -1.68 1.28 6.77
N ARG A 68 -0.98 1.58 7.85
CA ARG A 68 -1.58 2.23 9.01
C ARG A 68 -2.20 3.58 8.65
N LYS A 69 -1.48 4.38 7.88
CA LYS A 69 -1.97 5.68 7.42
C LYS A 69 -3.19 5.53 6.52
N LEU A 70 -3.18 4.54 5.64
CA LEU A 70 -4.31 4.26 4.76
C LEU A 70 -5.54 3.79 5.53
N TYR A 71 -5.36 2.94 6.55
CA TYR A 71 -6.46 2.53 7.42
C TYR A 71 -7.06 3.71 8.19
N SER A 72 -6.22 4.60 8.71
CA SER A 72 -6.70 5.80 9.40
C SER A 72 -7.51 6.69 8.48
N LEU A 73 -7.03 6.88 7.24
CA LEU A 73 -7.74 7.66 6.25
C LEU A 73 -9.08 7.02 5.89
N SER A 74 -9.10 5.72 5.70
CA SER A 74 -10.32 4.99 5.39
C SER A 74 -11.37 5.16 6.49
N LYS A 75 -10.97 5.08 7.75
CA LYS A 75 -11.88 5.29 8.88
C LYS A 75 -12.50 6.67 8.86
N LYS A 76 -11.73 7.69 8.54
CA LYS A 76 -12.24 9.07 8.46
C LYS A 76 -13.27 9.24 7.35
N LEU A 77 -13.08 8.52 6.25
CA LEU A 77 -13.95 8.65 5.08
C LEU A 77 -15.31 7.96 5.25
N ILE A 78 -15.35 6.90 6.06
CA ILE A 78 -16.59 6.15 6.25
C ILE A 78 -17.27 6.43 7.61
N ALA A 79 -16.59 7.17 8.48
CA ALA A 79 -17.19 7.62 9.74
C ALA A 79 -18.02 8.88 9.52
#